data_7c79ca1aae8ca8bd4c00067abb8c2429
#
_entry.id   7c79ca1aae8ca8bd4c00067abb8c2429
#
_cell.length_a   1.000
_cell.length_b   1.000
_cell.length_c   1.000
_cell.angle_alpha   90.00
_cell.angle_beta   90.00
_cell.angle_gamma   90.00
#
_symmetry.space_group_name_H-M   'P 1'
#
loop_
_entity.id
_entity.type
_entity.pdbx_description
1 polymer ?
#
loop_
_entity_poly.entity_id
_entity_poly.type
_entity_poly.pdbx_seq_one_letter_code
_entity_poly.pdbx_strand_id
1 'polypeptide(L)'
;MVSCFVSPLDPESEDQRHNIQYFGARVNVLKALLSSWNNGYDDVHKDYKVFDGVEPNTSEVFDYDQVVKNFEIALDWLTDTYVDAMNIIHFMTDKYNYEAVQMAFLPTHLRANMGFGICGFANTVDSLSAIKYAQVKPIRDEDGFIHDYEVTGDFPRYGEDDDRVDDIAKWLMEAFFTRLNKHKLYKNAEATVSILTITSNVAYSKQTGNSPVHRGVFLNEDGSVNTTKVEFFPPGANPTSKARGGWLQNLNTLSKLNFKHANDGISLTTQVSPKALGKTFDEQVKNLVTILDGYFEQGGQHVNLNVMDLNDVYEKIMAGEDVIVRISGYCVNTKYLTKEQKTELTQRVFHEVLSMDDHAAEVSGQA
;
A
#
# COMPACT_ATOMS: atom_id res chain seq x y z
N MET A 1 9.44 20.41 4.69
CA MET A 1 8.34 20.26 3.70
C MET A 1 7.59 18.99 4.05
N VAL A 2 6.35 19.10 4.46
CA VAL A 2 5.55 17.93 4.84
C VAL A 2 4.73 17.56 3.62
N SER A 3 5.28 16.69 2.79
CA SER A 3 4.59 16.16 1.62
C SER A 3 4.50 14.65 1.76
N CYS A 4 3.44 14.06 1.27
CA CYS A 4 3.40 12.63 1.03
C CYS A 4 4.30 12.24 -0.16
N PHE A 5 4.90 13.21 -0.81
CA PHE A 5 5.92 13.03 -1.82
C PHE A 5 7.28 13.35 -1.19
N VAL A 6 8.18 12.41 -1.22
CA VAL A 6 9.57 12.62 -0.85
C VAL A 6 10.31 12.99 -2.13
N SER A 7 11.03 14.09 -2.13
CA SER A 7 11.94 14.38 -3.25
C SER A 7 12.95 13.25 -3.35
N PRO A 8 13.21 12.73 -4.56
CA PRO A 8 14.21 11.69 -4.72
C PRO A 8 15.52 12.14 -4.12
N LEU A 9 16.03 11.33 -3.19
CA LEU A 9 17.33 11.57 -2.58
C LEU A 9 18.37 10.83 -3.38
N ASP A 10 19.44 11.50 -3.75
CA ASP A 10 20.63 10.86 -4.25
C ASP A 10 21.63 10.74 -3.09
N PRO A 11 21.81 9.53 -2.52
CA PRO A 11 22.70 9.36 -1.37
C PRO A 11 24.18 9.61 -1.72
N GLU A 12 24.51 9.62 -3.00
CA GLU A 12 25.87 9.89 -3.48
C GLU A 12 26.12 11.37 -3.83
N SER A 13 25.04 12.19 -3.80
CA SER A 13 25.14 13.62 -4.14
C SER A 13 24.90 14.50 -2.93
N GLU A 14 25.84 15.37 -2.61
CA GLU A 14 25.66 16.42 -1.61
C GLU A 14 24.67 17.50 -2.05
N ASP A 15 24.48 17.68 -3.37
CA ASP A 15 23.60 18.69 -3.93
C ASP A 15 22.30 18.11 -4.50
N GLN A 16 21.26 18.06 -3.68
CA GLN A 16 19.94 17.55 -4.05
C GLN A 16 19.12 18.52 -4.94
N ARG A 17 19.62 19.72 -5.21
CA ARG A 17 18.91 20.75 -6.02
C ARG A 17 18.80 20.35 -7.49
N HIS A 18 19.58 19.38 -7.95
CA HIS A 18 19.60 18.89 -9.32
C HIS A 18 18.60 17.75 -9.58
N ASN A 19 17.88 17.28 -8.56
CA ASN A 19 16.91 16.21 -8.70
C ASN A 19 15.51 16.77 -8.96
N ILE A 20 14.87 16.27 -9.98
CA ILE A 20 13.44 16.51 -10.26
C ILE A 20 12.68 15.19 -10.24
N GLN A 21 11.40 15.27 -9.87
CA GLN A 21 10.52 14.14 -9.82
C GLN A 21 9.34 14.32 -10.76
N TYR A 22 9.15 13.35 -11.64
CA TYR A 22 7.93 13.18 -12.42
C TYR A 22 6.98 12.23 -11.69
N PHE A 23 5.76 12.66 -11.47
CA PHE A 23 4.71 11.83 -10.87
C PHE A 23 3.35 12.21 -11.45
N GLY A 24 2.55 11.24 -11.94
CA GLY A 24 1.29 11.56 -12.60
C GLY A 24 0.13 10.62 -12.33
N ALA A 25 0.41 9.37 -11.99
CA ALA A 25 -0.62 8.35 -11.83
C ALA A 25 -0.23 7.27 -10.81
N ARG A 26 -1.18 6.38 -10.49
CA ARG A 26 -0.97 5.19 -9.67
C ARG A 26 -1.67 3.99 -10.27
N VAL A 27 -1.19 2.80 -9.93
CA VAL A 27 -1.80 1.53 -10.33
C VAL A 27 -2.25 0.73 -9.12
N ASN A 28 -3.27 -0.08 -9.32
CA ASN A 28 -3.83 -0.96 -8.30
C ASN A 28 -3.31 -2.40 -8.53
N VAL A 29 -2.31 -2.79 -7.75
CA VAL A 29 -1.67 -4.11 -7.91
C VAL A 29 -2.56 -5.25 -7.43
N LEU A 30 -3.45 -5.02 -6.46
CA LEU A 30 -4.42 -6.04 -6.06
C LEU A 30 -5.39 -6.33 -7.19
N LYS A 31 -5.92 -5.30 -7.85
CA LYS A 31 -6.83 -5.47 -8.99
C LYS A 31 -6.16 -6.25 -10.13
N ALA A 32 -4.88 -5.98 -10.41
CA ALA A 32 -4.12 -6.75 -11.38
C ALA A 32 -3.97 -8.22 -11.00
N LEU A 33 -3.72 -8.52 -9.71
CA LEU A 33 -3.69 -9.88 -9.19
C LEU A 33 -5.04 -10.58 -9.38
N LEU A 34 -6.16 -9.95 -8.98
CA LEU A 34 -7.50 -10.50 -9.11
C LEU A 34 -7.87 -10.77 -10.59
N SER A 35 -7.55 -9.86 -11.47
CA SER A 35 -7.77 -10.05 -12.91
C SER A 35 -6.92 -11.19 -13.48
N SER A 36 -5.72 -11.43 -12.94
CA SER A 36 -4.84 -12.49 -13.42
C SER A 36 -5.40 -13.90 -13.19
N TRP A 37 -6.12 -14.11 -12.10
CA TRP A 37 -6.76 -15.42 -11.85
C TRP A 37 -8.20 -15.51 -12.38
N ASN A 38 -8.75 -14.42 -12.88
CA ASN A 38 -9.97 -14.37 -13.67
C ASN A 38 -9.69 -14.35 -15.20
N ASN A 39 -8.67 -15.07 -15.65
CA ASN A 39 -8.32 -15.23 -17.07
C ASN A 39 -8.01 -13.91 -17.79
N GLY A 40 -7.54 -12.88 -17.07
CA GLY A 40 -7.29 -11.54 -17.59
C GLY A 40 -8.52 -10.66 -17.73
N TYR A 41 -9.67 -11.07 -17.23
CA TYR A 41 -10.86 -10.23 -17.16
C TYR A 41 -10.85 -9.35 -15.90
N ASP A 42 -11.56 -8.21 -15.98
CA ASP A 42 -11.72 -7.31 -14.83
C ASP A 42 -12.36 -8.06 -13.66
N ASP A 43 -11.83 -7.84 -12.47
CA ASP A 43 -12.26 -8.55 -11.24
C ASP A 43 -13.66 -8.17 -10.73
N VAL A 44 -14.30 -7.18 -11.35
CA VAL A 44 -15.65 -6.74 -11.05
C VAL A 44 -16.54 -6.82 -12.28
N HIS A 45 -16.03 -6.37 -13.44
CA HIS A 45 -16.78 -6.31 -14.71
C HIS A 45 -16.36 -7.46 -15.63
N LYS A 46 -16.93 -8.62 -15.42
CA LYS A 46 -16.57 -9.88 -16.09
C LYS A 46 -16.62 -9.87 -17.62
N ASP A 47 -17.30 -8.90 -18.23
CA ASP A 47 -17.36 -8.74 -19.68
C ASP A 47 -16.18 -7.94 -20.25
N TYR A 48 -15.35 -7.35 -19.38
CA TYR A 48 -14.23 -6.53 -19.80
C TYR A 48 -12.89 -7.27 -19.66
N LYS A 49 -12.31 -7.64 -20.78
CA LYS A 49 -10.99 -8.25 -20.81
C LYS A 49 -9.90 -7.18 -20.74
N VAL A 50 -9.04 -7.28 -19.74
CA VAL A 50 -7.98 -6.31 -19.43
C VAL A 50 -6.68 -6.67 -20.16
N PHE A 51 -6.28 -7.94 -20.12
CA PHE A 51 -5.06 -8.46 -20.76
C PHE A 51 -5.19 -9.95 -21.10
N ASP A 52 -4.30 -10.43 -21.96
CA ASP A 52 -4.21 -11.81 -22.42
C ASP A 52 -3.00 -12.54 -21.85
N GLY A 53 -2.91 -13.84 -22.14
CA GLY A 53 -1.71 -14.65 -21.91
C GLY A 53 -1.66 -15.42 -20.60
N VAL A 54 -2.63 -15.22 -19.70
CA VAL A 54 -2.72 -16.00 -18.45
C VAL A 54 -3.32 -17.37 -18.67
N GLU A 55 -2.85 -18.35 -17.93
CA GLU A 55 -3.41 -19.69 -17.94
C GLU A 55 -4.74 -19.72 -17.15
N PRO A 56 -5.78 -20.41 -17.66
CA PRO A 56 -7.04 -20.55 -16.95
C PRO A 56 -6.85 -21.19 -15.56
N ASN A 57 -7.36 -20.57 -14.54
CA ASN A 57 -7.35 -21.13 -13.20
C ASN A 57 -8.64 -21.94 -12.96
N THR A 58 -8.54 -23.25 -13.07
CA THR A 58 -9.67 -24.20 -12.90
C THR A 58 -9.56 -25.02 -11.62
N SER A 59 -8.54 -24.82 -10.81
CA SER A 59 -8.28 -25.58 -9.60
C SER A 59 -9.36 -25.40 -8.55
N GLU A 60 -9.68 -26.43 -7.77
CA GLU A 60 -10.58 -26.33 -6.62
C GLU A 60 -9.96 -25.52 -5.49
N VAL A 61 -8.64 -25.65 -5.29
CA VAL A 61 -7.84 -24.85 -4.37
C VAL A 61 -6.74 -24.17 -5.19
N PHE A 62 -6.41 -22.94 -4.91
CA PHE A 62 -5.37 -22.22 -5.64
C PHE A 62 -4.01 -22.93 -5.50
N ASP A 63 -3.33 -23.09 -6.63
CA ASP A 63 -1.92 -23.40 -6.70
C ASP A 63 -1.09 -22.11 -6.69
N TYR A 64 -0.19 -21.99 -5.73
CA TYR A 64 0.61 -20.76 -5.54
C TYR A 64 1.49 -20.44 -6.75
N ASP A 65 2.15 -21.43 -7.32
CA ASP A 65 3.09 -21.22 -8.42
C ASP A 65 2.35 -20.80 -9.70
N GLN A 66 1.18 -21.37 -9.97
CA GLN A 66 0.32 -20.93 -11.07
C GLN A 66 -0.19 -19.51 -10.85
N VAL A 67 -0.62 -19.18 -9.63
CA VAL A 67 -1.08 -17.81 -9.28
C VAL A 67 0.04 -16.80 -9.50
N VAL A 68 1.25 -17.07 -9.02
CA VAL A 68 2.40 -16.18 -9.20
C VAL A 68 2.75 -16.04 -10.68
N LYS A 69 2.79 -17.13 -11.44
CA LYS A 69 3.06 -17.10 -12.89
C LYS A 69 2.07 -16.22 -13.65
N ASN A 70 0.77 -16.36 -13.37
CA ASN A 70 -0.26 -15.53 -13.97
C ASN A 70 -0.14 -14.05 -13.52
N PHE A 71 0.21 -13.83 -12.26
CA PHE A 71 0.41 -12.48 -11.75
C PHE A 71 1.64 -11.79 -12.37
N GLU A 72 2.70 -12.52 -12.65
CA GLU A 72 3.86 -11.98 -13.37
C GLU A 72 3.49 -11.47 -14.76
N ILE A 73 2.61 -12.19 -15.48
CA ILE A 73 2.07 -11.73 -16.78
C ILE A 73 1.25 -10.45 -16.60
N ALA A 74 0.42 -10.40 -15.55
CA ALA A 74 -0.35 -9.19 -15.24
C ALA A 74 0.56 -8.01 -14.88
N LEU A 75 1.67 -8.25 -14.15
CA LEU A 75 2.65 -7.22 -13.82
C LEU A 75 3.40 -6.71 -15.06
N ASP A 76 3.74 -7.58 -16.02
CA ASP A 76 4.35 -7.16 -17.29
C ASP A 76 3.39 -6.23 -18.04
N TRP A 77 2.13 -6.62 -18.26
CA TRP A 77 1.11 -5.78 -18.89
C TRP A 77 0.88 -4.47 -18.12
N LEU A 78 0.80 -4.54 -16.79
CA LEU A 78 0.54 -3.38 -15.94
C LEU A 78 1.66 -2.34 -16.04
N THR A 79 2.92 -2.80 -16.01
CA THR A 79 4.09 -1.92 -16.10
C THR A 79 4.24 -1.30 -17.48
N ASP A 80 4.01 -2.06 -18.57
CA ASP A 80 4.00 -1.57 -19.95
C ASP A 80 2.97 -0.44 -20.08
N THR A 81 1.73 -0.69 -19.71
CA THR A 81 0.64 0.29 -19.78
C THR A 81 0.92 1.52 -18.91
N TYR A 82 1.48 1.32 -17.72
CA TYR A 82 1.76 2.40 -16.79
C TYR A 82 2.89 3.30 -17.29
N VAL A 83 3.95 2.72 -17.81
CA VAL A 83 5.07 3.50 -18.37
C VAL A 83 4.60 4.31 -19.57
N ASP A 84 3.82 3.72 -20.48
CA ASP A 84 3.26 4.44 -21.62
C ASP A 84 2.38 5.60 -21.20
N ALA A 85 1.49 5.37 -20.21
CA ALA A 85 0.65 6.42 -19.66
C ALA A 85 1.47 7.56 -19.04
N MET A 86 2.50 7.24 -18.25
CA MET A 86 3.37 8.23 -17.61
C MET A 86 4.18 9.03 -18.64
N ASN A 87 4.72 8.37 -19.66
CA ASN A 87 5.42 9.03 -20.75
C ASN A 87 4.52 10.02 -21.50
N ILE A 88 3.27 9.62 -21.78
CA ILE A 88 2.28 10.49 -22.43
C ILE A 88 1.88 11.66 -21.55
N ILE A 89 1.59 11.42 -20.26
CA ILE A 89 1.22 12.46 -19.30
C ILE A 89 2.30 13.54 -19.26
N HIS A 90 3.56 13.16 -19.07
CA HIS A 90 4.65 14.13 -18.94
C HIS A 90 5.00 14.82 -20.25
N PHE A 91 4.92 14.11 -21.38
CA PHE A 91 5.04 14.74 -22.71
C PHE A 91 3.95 15.81 -22.93
N MET A 92 2.70 15.49 -22.59
CA MET A 92 1.58 16.41 -22.78
C MET A 92 1.65 17.60 -21.81
N THR A 93 2.08 17.36 -20.55
CA THR A 93 2.28 18.42 -19.58
C THR A 93 3.37 19.39 -20.04
N ASP A 94 4.50 18.90 -20.50
CA ASP A 94 5.58 19.74 -21.06
C ASP A 94 5.14 20.52 -22.30
N LYS A 95 4.30 19.91 -23.14
CA LYS A 95 3.88 20.52 -24.41
C LYS A 95 2.80 21.59 -24.25
N TYR A 96 1.85 21.39 -23.33
CA TYR A 96 0.63 22.20 -23.26
C TYR A 96 0.46 22.97 -21.94
N ASN A 97 1.34 22.74 -20.98
CA ASN A 97 1.34 23.43 -19.70
C ASN A 97 2.62 24.26 -19.58
N TYR A 98 2.74 25.04 -18.52
CA TYR A 98 3.92 25.87 -18.24
C TYR A 98 5.05 25.12 -17.50
N GLU A 99 5.02 23.80 -17.39
CA GLU A 99 6.10 23.01 -16.79
C GLU A 99 7.45 23.28 -17.47
N ALA A 100 7.46 23.35 -18.79
CA ALA A 100 8.65 23.72 -19.55
C ALA A 100 9.20 25.12 -19.21
N VAL A 101 8.34 26.06 -18.85
CA VAL A 101 8.75 27.41 -18.38
C VAL A 101 9.35 27.34 -16.99
N GLN A 102 8.77 26.52 -16.09
CA GLN A 102 9.33 26.30 -14.76
C GLN A 102 10.70 25.65 -14.83
N MET A 103 10.91 24.72 -15.76
CA MET A 103 12.19 24.06 -16.03
C MET A 103 13.31 25.07 -16.37
N ALA A 104 12.98 26.23 -16.94
CA ALA A 104 13.96 27.27 -17.24
C ALA A 104 14.60 27.90 -15.99
N PHE A 105 14.01 27.74 -14.82
CA PHE A 105 14.54 28.20 -13.55
C PHE A 105 15.38 27.13 -12.82
N LEU A 106 15.51 25.95 -13.37
CA LEU A 106 16.27 24.85 -12.80
C LEU A 106 17.70 24.83 -13.35
N PRO A 107 18.66 24.20 -12.64
CA PRO A 107 20.01 23.99 -13.15
C PRO A 107 20.02 23.23 -14.47
N THR A 108 21.06 23.45 -15.27
CA THR A 108 21.19 22.83 -16.60
C THR A 108 21.44 21.32 -16.58
N HIS A 109 21.94 20.80 -15.46
CA HIS A 109 22.18 19.37 -15.27
C HIS A 109 21.17 18.83 -14.28
N LEU A 110 20.11 18.21 -14.80
CA LEU A 110 19.04 17.64 -14.00
C LEU A 110 19.09 16.12 -14.06
N ARG A 111 19.01 15.49 -12.90
CA ARG A 111 18.64 14.08 -12.77
C ARG A 111 17.12 13.99 -12.62
N ALA A 112 16.48 13.35 -13.55
CA ALA A 112 15.04 13.17 -13.52
C ALA A 112 14.71 11.78 -12.97
N ASN A 113 13.83 11.72 -11.99
CA ASN A 113 13.23 10.49 -11.50
C ASN A 113 11.75 10.46 -11.88
N MET A 114 11.25 9.30 -12.26
CA MET A 114 9.83 9.09 -12.52
C MET A 114 9.26 8.14 -11.49
N GLY A 115 8.36 8.64 -10.64
CA GLY A 115 7.74 7.90 -9.54
C GLY A 115 6.58 7.06 -10.04
N PHE A 116 6.65 5.74 -9.83
CA PHE A 116 5.60 4.79 -10.18
C PHE A 116 4.90 4.31 -8.93
N GLY A 117 3.72 4.88 -8.66
CA GLY A 117 2.95 4.63 -7.46
C GLY A 117 2.10 3.37 -7.56
N ILE A 118 2.15 2.55 -6.51
CA ILE A 118 1.29 1.37 -6.36
C ILE A 118 0.35 1.53 -5.17
N CYS A 119 -0.87 1.01 -5.27
CA CYS A 119 -1.82 0.88 -4.17
C CYS A 119 -2.30 -0.57 -4.03
N GLY A 120 -2.87 -0.91 -2.88
CA GLY A 120 -3.28 -2.28 -2.56
C GLY A 120 -2.11 -3.21 -2.21
N PHE A 121 -0.93 -2.67 -1.89
CA PHE A 121 0.29 -3.42 -1.62
C PHE A 121 0.10 -4.47 -0.53
N ALA A 122 -0.29 -4.08 0.67
CA ALA A 122 -0.47 -4.99 1.80
C ALA A 122 -1.53 -6.08 1.51
N ASN A 123 -2.65 -5.70 0.89
CA ASN A 123 -3.70 -6.65 0.54
C ASN A 123 -3.24 -7.67 -0.52
N THR A 124 -2.38 -7.26 -1.45
CA THR A 124 -1.77 -8.16 -2.43
C THR A 124 -0.82 -9.15 -1.76
N VAL A 125 0.06 -8.64 -0.89
CA VAL A 125 1.01 -9.48 -0.12
C VAL A 125 0.27 -10.48 0.76
N ASP A 126 -0.74 -10.03 1.51
CA ASP A 126 -1.55 -10.91 2.37
C ASP A 126 -2.34 -11.94 1.56
N SER A 127 -2.86 -11.59 0.37
CA SER A 127 -3.56 -12.52 -0.50
C SER A 127 -2.62 -13.63 -1.01
N LEU A 128 -1.41 -13.26 -1.44
CA LEU A 128 -0.39 -14.22 -1.85
C LEU A 128 0.09 -15.09 -0.68
N SER A 129 0.23 -14.52 0.51
CA SER A 129 0.56 -15.26 1.73
C SER A 129 -0.52 -16.27 2.08
N ALA A 130 -1.80 -15.88 2.01
CA ALA A 130 -2.92 -16.81 2.24
C ALA A 130 -2.89 -18.00 1.27
N ILE A 131 -2.66 -17.72 -0.02
CA ILE A 131 -2.59 -18.78 -1.05
C ILE A 131 -1.38 -19.70 -0.83
N LYS A 132 -0.26 -19.16 -0.35
CA LYS A 132 0.98 -19.93 -0.14
C LYS A 132 0.95 -20.81 1.11
N TYR A 133 0.34 -20.34 2.19
CA TYR A 133 0.46 -20.94 3.52
C TYR A 133 -0.85 -21.49 4.10
N ALA A 134 -1.99 -21.14 3.51
CA ALA A 134 -3.30 -21.68 3.85
C ALA A 134 -3.94 -22.34 2.63
N GLN A 135 -5.15 -22.87 2.79
CA GLN A 135 -5.95 -23.38 1.69
C GLN A 135 -6.95 -22.30 1.26
N VAL A 136 -6.80 -21.78 0.06
CA VAL A 136 -7.71 -20.79 -0.53
C VAL A 136 -8.50 -21.44 -1.64
N LYS A 137 -9.81 -21.59 -1.42
CA LYS A 137 -10.75 -22.14 -2.39
C LYS A 137 -11.52 -20.97 -3.03
N PRO A 138 -11.36 -20.75 -4.34
CA PRO A 138 -12.13 -19.73 -5.04
C PRO A 138 -13.60 -20.16 -5.21
N ILE A 139 -14.51 -19.22 -4.95
CA ILE A 139 -15.94 -19.39 -5.20
C ILE A 139 -16.24 -18.77 -6.56
N ARG A 140 -16.80 -19.60 -7.46
CA ARG A 140 -17.07 -19.26 -8.85
C ARG A 140 -18.57 -19.18 -9.10
N ASP A 141 -18.96 -18.28 -9.99
CA ASP A 141 -20.30 -18.27 -10.56
C ASP A 141 -20.48 -19.34 -11.66
N GLU A 142 -21.66 -19.37 -12.27
CA GLU A 142 -22.02 -20.35 -13.32
C GLU A 142 -21.12 -20.22 -14.57
N ASP A 143 -20.54 -19.06 -14.83
CA ASP A 143 -19.61 -18.78 -15.93
C ASP A 143 -18.15 -19.13 -15.56
N GLY A 144 -17.89 -19.56 -14.32
CA GLY A 144 -16.57 -19.84 -13.79
C GLY A 144 -15.79 -18.64 -13.30
N PHE A 145 -16.42 -17.47 -13.25
CA PHE A 145 -15.81 -16.24 -12.75
C PHE A 145 -15.68 -16.26 -11.22
N ILE A 146 -14.49 -15.95 -10.71
CA ILE A 146 -14.18 -15.96 -9.27
C ILE A 146 -14.64 -14.64 -8.67
N HIS A 147 -15.52 -14.71 -7.67
CA HIS A 147 -16.09 -13.53 -7.02
C HIS A 147 -15.97 -13.51 -5.49
N ASP A 148 -15.62 -14.66 -4.86
CA ASP A 148 -15.40 -14.77 -3.41
C ASP A 148 -14.45 -15.93 -3.10
N TYR A 149 -14.08 -16.12 -1.83
CA TYR A 149 -13.08 -17.09 -1.41
C TYR A 149 -13.41 -17.69 -0.05
N GLU A 150 -13.12 -19.00 0.09
CA GLU A 150 -13.04 -19.67 1.39
C GLU A 150 -11.56 -19.84 1.74
N VAL A 151 -11.16 -19.38 2.93
CA VAL A 151 -9.79 -19.52 3.43
C VAL A 151 -9.80 -20.40 4.66
N THR A 152 -9.08 -21.52 4.61
CA THR A 152 -8.95 -22.47 5.71
C THR A 152 -7.49 -22.63 6.10
N GLY A 153 -7.18 -22.46 7.38
CA GLY A 153 -5.82 -22.46 7.91
C GLY A 153 -5.33 -21.08 8.31
N ASP A 154 -4.20 -21.04 8.96
CA ASP A 154 -3.54 -19.79 9.38
C ASP A 154 -2.35 -19.48 8.46
N PHE A 155 -2.06 -18.20 8.30
CA PHE A 155 -0.98 -17.71 7.46
C PHE A 155 -0.41 -16.41 8.04
N PRO A 156 0.90 -16.13 7.83
CA PRO A 156 1.51 -14.90 8.29
C PRO A 156 0.99 -13.71 7.48
N ARG A 157 0.79 -12.56 8.13
CA ARG A 157 0.35 -11.32 7.50
C ARG A 157 1.45 -10.28 7.49
N TYR A 158 1.45 -9.49 6.46
CA TYR A 158 2.34 -8.35 6.31
C TYR A 158 2.20 -7.38 7.51
N GLY A 159 3.33 -7.06 8.15
CA GLY A 159 3.37 -6.26 9.37
C GLY A 159 3.54 -7.06 10.67
N GLU A 160 3.69 -8.39 10.58
CA GLU A 160 3.89 -9.28 11.73
C GLU A 160 5.37 -9.62 12.01
N ASP A 161 6.30 -9.04 11.23
CA ASP A 161 7.75 -9.33 11.27
C ASP A 161 8.06 -10.83 11.02
N ASP A 162 7.32 -11.43 10.10
CA ASP A 162 7.50 -12.82 9.71
C ASP A 162 8.15 -12.86 8.31
N ASP A 163 9.35 -13.39 8.22
CA ASP A 163 10.14 -13.44 6.98
C ASP A 163 9.41 -14.17 5.84
N ARG A 164 8.50 -15.10 6.14
CA ARG A 164 7.72 -15.81 5.13
C ARG A 164 6.84 -14.87 4.29
N VAL A 165 6.21 -13.89 4.93
CA VAL A 165 5.37 -12.90 4.24
C VAL A 165 6.18 -11.68 3.82
N ASP A 166 7.20 -11.30 4.60
CA ASP A 166 8.08 -10.18 4.27
C ASP A 166 8.87 -10.45 2.98
N ASP A 167 9.24 -11.72 2.71
CA ASP A 167 9.85 -12.11 1.43
C ASP A 167 8.90 -11.97 0.24
N ILE A 168 7.59 -12.18 0.42
CA ILE A 168 6.59 -11.90 -0.61
C ILE A 168 6.50 -10.39 -0.88
N ALA A 169 6.54 -9.57 0.17
CA ALA A 169 6.54 -8.11 0.04
C ALA A 169 7.78 -7.59 -0.70
N LYS A 170 8.96 -8.09 -0.34
CA LYS A 170 10.23 -7.79 -1.03
C LYS A 170 10.17 -8.21 -2.49
N TRP A 171 9.70 -9.43 -2.76
CA TRP A 171 9.54 -9.95 -4.12
C TRP A 171 8.61 -9.07 -4.97
N LEU A 172 7.46 -8.68 -4.44
CA LEU A 172 6.49 -7.86 -5.18
C LEU A 172 7.10 -6.50 -5.58
N MET A 173 7.78 -5.85 -4.64
CA MET A 173 8.45 -4.58 -4.89
C MET A 173 9.56 -4.70 -5.94
N GLU A 174 10.40 -5.73 -5.83
CA GLU A 174 11.50 -6.01 -6.76
C GLU A 174 10.99 -6.40 -8.14
N ALA A 175 9.97 -7.25 -8.22
CA ALA A 175 9.34 -7.67 -9.46
C ALA A 175 8.74 -6.48 -10.22
N PHE A 176 8.13 -5.53 -9.52
CA PHE A 176 7.60 -4.31 -10.12
C PHE A 176 8.72 -3.38 -10.59
N PHE A 177 9.72 -3.10 -9.73
CA PHE A 177 10.86 -2.25 -10.05
C PHE A 177 11.68 -2.76 -11.25
N THR A 178 11.99 -4.05 -11.27
CA THR A 178 12.76 -4.66 -12.36
C THR A 178 12.04 -4.53 -13.71
N ARG A 179 10.71 -4.62 -13.71
CA ARG A 179 9.90 -4.44 -14.93
C ARG A 179 9.93 -3.00 -15.42
N LEU A 180 9.77 -2.03 -14.53
CA LEU A 180 9.87 -0.61 -14.89
C LEU A 180 11.20 -0.27 -15.57
N ASN A 181 12.29 -0.85 -15.09
CA ASN A 181 13.64 -0.60 -15.65
C ASN A 181 13.91 -1.25 -17.02
N LYS A 182 12.98 -2.05 -17.55
CA LYS A 182 13.05 -2.54 -18.93
C LYS A 182 12.67 -1.45 -19.96
N HIS A 183 12.07 -0.35 -19.52
CA HIS A 183 11.47 0.66 -20.37
C HIS A 183 12.32 1.93 -20.46
N LYS A 184 12.19 2.62 -21.59
CA LYS A 184 12.74 3.96 -21.76
C LYS A 184 11.71 4.99 -21.28
N LEU A 185 12.10 5.79 -20.32
CA LEU A 185 11.26 6.82 -19.72
C LEU A 185 11.45 8.19 -20.39
N TYR A 186 10.42 9.03 -20.31
CA TYR A 186 10.43 10.38 -20.84
C TYR A 186 11.61 11.18 -20.32
N LYS A 187 12.31 11.88 -21.22
CA LYS A 187 13.54 12.64 -20.91
C LYS A 187 14.66 11.83 -20.23
N ASN A 188 14.70 10.52 -20.47
CA ASN A 188 15.64 9.58 -19.86
C ASN A 188 15.59 9.61 -18.33
N ALA A 189 14.41 9.81 -17.75
CA ALA A 189 14.22 9.71 -16.31
C ALA A 189 14.55 8.29 -15.80
N GLU A 190 14.97 8.20 -14.55
CA GLU A 190 15.18 6.93 -13.86
C GLU A 190 13.88 6.48 -13.18
N ALA A 191 13.55 5.20 -13.28
CA ALA A 191 12.37 4.66 -12.60
C ALA A 191 12.59 4.59 -11.10
N THR A 192 11.58 4.95 -10.33
CA THR A 192 11.54 4.72 -8.89
C THR A 192 10.15 4.28 -8.45
N VAL A 193 10.09 3.31 -7.53
CA VAL A 193 8.83 2.87 -6.94
C VAL A 193 8.36 3.91 -5.92
N SER A 194 7.05 4.05 -5.82
CA SER A 194 6.39 4.93 -4.87
C SER A 194 5.27 4.14 -4.17
N ILE A 195 5.39 3.94 -2.87
CA ILE A 195 4.33 3.35 -2.05
C ILE A 195 3.79 4.44 -1.14
N LEU A 196 3.09 5.38 -1.75
CA LEU A 196 2.61 6.58 -1.08
C LEU A 196 1.12 6.49 -0.77
N THR A 197 0.75 7.20 0.29
CA THR A 197 -0.64 7.36 0.68
C THR A 197 -1.17 8.68 0.22
N ILE A 198 -2.30 8.61 -0.50
CA ILE A 198 -3.25 9.70 -0.52
C ILE A 198 -4.61 9.12 -0.11
N THR A 199 -5.55 9.99 0.27
CA THR A 199 -6.97 9.65 0.51
C THR A 199 -7.66 8.94 -0.66
N SER A 200 -6.99 8.76 -1.78
CA SER A 200 -7.43 8.02 -2.97
C SER A 200 -7.53 6.49 -2.77
N ASN A 201 -6.95 5.93 -1.70
CA ASN A 201 -7.11 4.51 -1.37
C ASN A 201 -8.59 4.12 -1.21
N VAL A 202 -9.44 5.03 -0.72
CA VAL A 202 -10.91 4.85 -0.70
C VAL A 202 -11.47 4.63 -2.11
N ALA A 203 -11.04 5.41 -3.09
CA ALA A 203 -11.50 5.28 -4.47
C ALA A 203 -11.03 3.97 -5.10
N TYR A 204 -9.78 3.58 -4.88
CA TYR A 204 -9.23 2.31 -5.39
C TYR A 204 -9.91 1.09 -4.78
N SER A 205 -10.20 1.11 -3.48
CA SER A 205 -10.92 0.02 -2.82
C SER A 205 -12.34 -0.15 -3.39
N LYS A 206 -13.01 0.95 -3.74
CA LYS A 206 -14.36 0.94 -4.35
C LYS A 206 -14.37 0.50 -5.83
N GLN A 207 -13.24 0.15 -6.39
CA GLN A 207 -13.07 -0.35 -7.75
C GLN A 207 -12.48 -1.76 -7.80
N THR A 208 -12.28 -2.39 -6.64
CA THR A 208 -11.59 -3.68 -6.51
C THR A 208 -12.54 -4.70 -5.93
N GLY A 209 -12.60 -5.89 -6.52
CA GLY A 209 -13.40 -7.01 -6.05
C GLY A 209 -12.87 -7.64 -4.76
N ASN A 210 -13.53 -8.72 -4.33
CA ASN A 210 -13.08 -9.49 -3.18
C ASN A 210 -11.72 -10.15 -3.44
N SER A 211 -10.92 -10.26 -2.39
CA SER A 211 -9.73 -11.13 -2.35
C SER A 211 -9.81 -12.07 -1.14
N PRO A 212 -8.92 -13.05 -0.99
CA PRO A 212 -8.88 -13.92 0.18
C PRO A 212 -8.83 -13.20 1.52
N VAL A 213 -8.33 -11.96 1.53
CA VAL A 213 -8.12 -11.17 2.76
C VAL A 213 -8.84 -9.83 2.78
N HIS A 214 -9.43 -9.42 1.66
CA HIS A 214 -10.03 -8.10 1.49
C HIS A 214 -11.47 -8.22 1.01
N ARG A 215 -12.39 -7.52 1.66
CA ARG A 215 -13.77 -7.39 1.24
C ARG A 215 -13.90 -6.20 0.30
N GLY A 216 -13.99 -6.50 -0.99
CA GLY A 216 -14.12 -5.52 -2.06
C GLY A 216 -15.57 -5.27 -2.49
N VAL A 217 -15.71 -4.74 -3.68
CA VAL A 217 -17.01 -4.54 -4.34
C VAL A 217 -17.47 -5.84 -4.97
N PHE A 218 -18.79 -5.94 -5.19
CA PHE A 218 -19.40 -7.04 -5.92
C PHE A 218 -20.57 -6.54 -6.77
N LEU A 219 -20.98 -7.33 -7.76
CA LEU A 219 -22.15 -7.01 -8.56
C LEU A 219 -23.42 -7.54 -7.89
N ASN A 220 -24.46 -6.71 -7.82
CA ASN A 220 -25.80 -7.10 -7.47
C ASN A 220 -26.44 -7.91 -8.63
N GLU A 221 -27.60 -8.53 -8.40
CA GLU A 221 -28.34 -9.27 -9.43
C GLU A 221 -28.73 -8.42 -10.65
N ASP A 222 -28.91 -7.13 -10.47
CA ASP A 222 -29.21 -6.17 -11.53
C ASP A 222 -27.99 -5.64 -12.29
N GLY A 223 -26.78 -6.14 -11.96
CA GLY A 223 -25.49 -5.72 -12.55
C GLY A 223 -24.91 -4.42 -11.99
N SER A 224 -25.59 -3.78 -11.02
CA SER A 224 -25.03 -2.59 -10.36
C SER A 224 -23.91 -2.95 -9.39
N VAL A 225 -22.92 -2.05 -9.27
CA VAL A 225 -21.78 -2.23 -8.35
C VAL A 225 -22.19 -1.92 -6.92
N ASN A 226 -22.07 -2.90 -6.04
CA ASN A 226 -22.32 -2.74 -4.61
C ASN A 226 -21.02 -2.41 -3.87
N THR A 227 -21.02 -1.27 -3.20
CA THR A 227 -19.85 -0.77 -2.44
C THR A 227 -20.13 -0.61 -0.95
N THR A 228 -21.24 -1.14 -0.43
CA THR A 228 -21.72 -0.85 0.94
C THR A 228 -20.91 -1.51 2.05
N LYS A 229 -20.20 -2.59 1.76
CA LYS A 229 -19.43 -3.37 2.74
C LYS A 229 -17.94 -3.43 2.41
N VAL A 230 -17.45 -2.49 1.60
CA VAL A 230 -16.05 -2.45 1.18
C VAL A 230 -15.16 -2.14 2.38
N GLU A 231 -14.14 -2.95 2.57
CA GLU A 231 -12.97 -2.62 3.38
C GLU A 231 -12.07 -1.69 2.57
N PHE A 232 -11.49 -0.67 3.21
CA PHE A 232 -10.59 0.24 2.52
C PHE A 232 -9.15 -0.24 2.60
N PHE A 233 -8.40 -0.02 1.54
CA PHE A 233 -6.97 -0.32 1.54
C PHE A 233 -6.27 0.48 2.61
N PRO A 234 -5.31 -0.13 3.34
CA PRO A 234 -4.46 0.64 4.23
C PRO A 234 -3.64 1.65 3.44
N PRO A 235 -3.32 2.78 4.06
CA PRO A 235 -2.55 3.83 3.39
C PRO A 235 -1.10 3.40 3.14
N GLY A 236 -0.59 3.69 1.95
CA GLY A 236 0.80 3.44 1.58
C GLY A 236 1.23 2.00 1.76
N ALA A 237 2.30 1.80 2.50
CA ALA A 237 2.82 0.49 2.86
C ALA A 237 2.36 0.01 4.26
N ASN A 238 1.34 0.62 4.82
CA ASN A 238 0.78 0.14 6.09
C ASN A 238 0.25 -1.29 5.94
N PRO A 239 0.37 -2.12 6.97
CA PRO A 239 -0.31 -3.40 7.02
C PRO A 239 -1.82 -3.23 7.10
N THR A 240 -2.56 -4.29 6.80
CA THR A 240 -4.00 -4.34 7.00
C THR A 240 -4.32 -4.36 8.50
N SER A 241 -5.54 -3.95 8.89
CA SER A 241 -5.99 -4.03 10.29
C SER A 241 -6.10 -5.46 10.82
N LYS A 242 -5.90 -6.46 9.97
CA LYS A 242 -5.92 -7.89 10.32
C LYS A 242 -4.54 -8.42 10.72
N ALA A 243 -3.47 -7.63 10.56
CA ALA A 243 -2.14 -7.97 11.05
C ALA A 243 -2.13 -8.00 12.58
N ARG A 244 -1.51 -9.04 13.14
CA ARG A 244 -1.47 -9.31 14.59
C ARG A 244 -0.23 -8.76 15.28
N GLY A 245 0.67 -8.16 14.51
CA GLY A 245 1.92 -7.59 15.03
C GLY A 245 1.71 -6.30 15.84
N GLY A 246 2.56 -6.08 16.84
CA GLY A 246 2.68 -4.80 17.52
C GLY A 246 3.38 -3.74 16.64
N TRP A 247 3.59 -2.55 17.21
CA TRP A 247 4.21 -1.47 16.45
C TRP A 247 5.64 -1.77 15.99
N LEU A 248 6.43 -2.45 16.83
CA LEU A 248 7.81 -2.85 16.50
C LEU A 248 7.85 -3.83 15.33
N GLN A 249 7.00 -4.87 15.36
CA GLN A 249 6.92 -5.82 14.24
C GLN A 249 6.55 -5.13 12.93
N ASN A 250 5.64 -4.17 13.00
CA ASN A 250 5.25 -3.38 11.83
C ASN A 250 6.42 -2.58 11.25
N LEU A 251 7.17 -1.87 12.10
CA LEU A 251 8.35 -1.10 11.70
C LEU A 251 9.46 -2.02 11.14
N ASN A 252 9.69 -3.18 11.77
CA ASN A 252 10.66 -4.16 11.31
C ASN A 252 10.29 -4.70 9.92
N THR A 253 9.03 -5.09 9.69
CA THR A 253 8.55 -5.49 8.35
C THR A 253 8.84 -4.42 7.31
N LEU A 254 8.51 -3.15 7.60
CA LEU A 254 8.71 -2.07 6.65
C LEU A 254 10.21 -1.80 6.38
N SER A 255 11.05 -1.88 7.40
CA SER A 255 12.51 -1.65 7.24
C SER A 255 13.19 -2.67 6.33
N LYS A 256 12.58 -3.85 6.14
CA LYS A 256 13.06 -4.90 5.22
C LYS A 256 12.80 -4.59 3.74
N LEU A 257 11.93 -3.61 3.41
CA LEU A 257 11.69 -3.21 2.03
C LEU A 257 12.90 -2.48 1.44
N ASN A 258 13.13 -2.63 0.13
CA ASN A 258 14.27 -2.02 -0.53
C ASN A 258 14.02 -0.53 -0.82
N PHE A 259 14.34 0.35 0.12
CA PHE A 259 14.18 1.79 -0.03
C PHE A 259 15.03 2.39 -1.16
N LYS A 260 16.12 1.73 -1.60
CA LYS A 260 16.93 2.19 -2.74
C LYS A 260 16.16 2.17 -4.06
N HIS A 261 15.17 1.29 -4.19
CA HIS A 261 14.28 1.23 -5.35
C HIS A 261 13.07 2.16 -5.23
N ALA A 262 12.88 2.77 -4.07
CA ALA A 262 11.77 3.65 -3.77
C ALA A 262 12.24 5.06 -3.35
N ASN A 263 13.06 5.69 -4.18
CA ASN A 263 13.54 7.06 -3.95
C ASN A 263 12.40 8.09 -3.85
N ASP A 264 11.23 7.76 -4.44
CA ASP A 264 10.02 8.57 -4.30
C ASP A 264 9.35 8.41 -2.92
N GLY A 265 9.67 7.36 -2.21
CA GLY A 265 9.31 7.11 -0.83
C GLY A 265 8.36 5.93 -0.62
N ILE A 266 8.46 5.39 0.59
CA ILE A 266 7.52 4.39 1.15
C ILE A 266 6.84 5.04 2.34
N SER A 267 5.56 5.37 2.19
CA SER A 267 4.82 6.08 3.24
C SER A 267 4.31 5.10 4.29
N LEU A 268 4.64 5.38 5.53
CA LEU A 268 4.03 4.77 6.70
C LEU A 268 3.23 5.83 7.46
N THR A 269 1.93 5.60 7.66
CA THR A 269 1.09 6.41 8.54
C THR A 269 0.57 5.53 9.67
N THR A 270 1.09 5.70 10.86
CA THR A 270 0.82 4.81 12.00
C THR A 270 0.13 5.55 13.14
N GLN A 271 -0.57 4.78 13.95
CA GLN A 271 -1.33 5.28 15.10
C GLN A 271 -0.96 4.44 16.32
N VAL A 272 -0.53 5.10 17.38
CA VAL A 272 0.00 4.46 18.58
C VAL A 272 -0.66 5.07 19.82
N SER A 273 -1.08 4.21 20.76
CA SER A 273 -1.55 4.67 22.05
C SER A 273 -0.39 5.25 22.87
N PRO A 274 -0.59 6.38 23.57
CA PRO A 274 0.40 6.86 24.53
C PRO A 274 0.78 5.81 25.58
N LYS A 275 -0.19 4.98 25.99
CA LYS A 275 0.03 3.91 26.99
C LYS A 275 0.98 2.83 26.50
N ALA A 276 0.98 2.54 25.18
CA ALA A 276 1.94 1.59 24.60
C ALA A 276 3.38 2.09 24.69
N LEU A 277 3.58 3.41 24.69
CA LEU A 277 4.91 4.01 24.78
C LEU A 277 5.49 4.05 26.21
N GLY A 278 4.67 3.91 27.25
CA GLY A 278 5.12 3.91 28.65
C GLY A 278 4.11 4.51 29.62
N LYS A 279 4.37 4.38 30.91
CA LYS A 279 3.49 4.81 32.00
C LYS A 279 3.66 6.31 32.34
N THR A 280 4.84 6.86 32.10
CA THR A 280 5.17 8.26 32.37
C THR A 280 5.54 8.99 31.09
N PHE A 281 5.42 10.31 31.08
CA PHE A 281 5.79 11.13 29.92
C PHE A 281 7.26 10.91 29.51
N ASP A 282 8.17 10.83 30.49
CA ASP A 282 9.60 10.64 30.23
C ASP A 282 9.87 9.26 29.58
N GLU A 283 9.19 8.21 30.07
CA GLU A 283 9.25 6.86 29.44
C GLU A 283 8.71 6.91 28.01
N GLN A 284 7.57 7.54 27.80
CA GLN A 284 6.95 7.67 26.48
C GLN A 284 7.88 8.36 25.47
N VAL A 285 8.50 9.48 25.89
CA VAL A 285 9.47 10.21 25.05
C VAL A 285 10.69 9.34 24.76
N LYS A 286 11.28 8.71 25.78
CA LYS A 286 12.46 7.87 25.64
C LYS A 286 12.19 6.69 24.69
N ASN A 287 11.09 5.98 24.90
CA ASN A 287 10.74 4.81 24.08
C ASN A 287 10.43 5.22 22.63
N LEU A 288 9.70 6.32 22.44
CA LEU A 288 9.44 6.85 21.10
C LEU A 288 10.73 7.17 20.34
N VAL A 289 11.66 7.87 20.98
CA VAL A 289 12.97 8.20 20.36
C VAL A 289 13.73 6.93 20.02
N THR A 290 13.84 6.00 20.97
CA THR A 290 14.57 4.73 20.77
C THR A 290 13.99 3.91 19.60
N ILE A 291 12.66 3.85 19.49
CA ILE A 291 11.97 3.10 18.42
C ILE A 291 12.22 3.76 17.06
N LEU A 292 12.10 5.09 16.99
CA LEU A 292 12.33 5.81 15.74
C LEU A 292 13.80 5.72 15.30
N ASP A 293 14.74 5.85 16.23
CA ASP A 293 16.17 5.69 15.92
C ASP A 293 16.45 4.28 15.37
N GLY A 294 15.95 3.24 16.05
CA GLY A 294 16.09 1.86 15.59
C GLY A 294 15.46 1.60 14.22
N TYR A 295 14.30 2.20 13.93
CA TYR A 295 13.67 2.10 12.61
C TYR A 295 14.51 2.76 11.51
N PHE A 296 15.05 3.97 11.77
CA PHE A 296 15.89 4.67 10.79
C PHE A 296 17.26 4.02 10.62
N GLU A 297 17.85 3.48 11.68
CA GLU A 297 19.10 2.70 11.61
C GLU A 297 18.94 1.43 10.76
N GLN A 298 17.76 0.81 10.76
CA GLN A 298 17.43 -0.33 9.89
C GLN A 298 17.16 0.06 8.44
N GLY A 299 17.19 1.35 8.09
CA GLY A 299 16.98 1.85 6.74
C GLY A 299 15.59 2.41 6.45
N GLY A 300 14.71 2.47 7.45
CA GLY A 300 13.43 3.16 7.33
C GLY A 300 13.62 4.64 7.00
N GLN A 301 12.72 5.24 6.19
CA GLN A 301 12.89 6.62 5.71
C GLN A 301 11.77 7.56 6.12
N HIS A 302 10.59 7.05 6.46
CA HIS A 302 9.42 7.90 6.62
C HIS A 302 8.42 7.35 7.63
N VAL A 303 7.96 8.20 8.53
CA VAL A 303 6.87 7.92 9.47
C VAL A 303 5.98 9.14 9.61
N ASN A 304 4.67 8.96 9.37
CA ASN A 304 3.62 9.88 9.83
C ASN A 304 2.99 9.27 11.08
N LEU A 305 3.15 9.89 12.21
CA LEU A 305 2.71 9.34 13.50
C LEU A 305 1.55 10.13 14.08
N ASN A 306 0.51 9.41 14.50
CA ASN A 306 -0.54 9.89 15.41
C ASN A 306 -0.36 9.19 16.77
N VAL A 307 -0.05 9.95 17.80
CA VAL A 307 -0.02 9.45 19.19
C VAL A 307 -1.30 9.90 19.86
N MET A 308 -2.23 8.98 20.08
CA MET A 308 -3.57 9.30 20.59
C MET A 308 -4.25 8.09 21.23
N ASP A 309 -5.24 8.32 22.07
CA ASP A 309 -6.11 7.25 22.56
C ASP A 309 -7.18 6.95 21.49
N LEU A 310 -7.23 5.70 21.06
CA LEU A 310 -8.12 5.28 19.97
C LEU A 310 -9.60 5.48 20.31
N ASN A 311 -10.00 5.02 21.48
CA ASN A 311 -11.42 5.04 21.86
C ASN A 311 -11.94 6.47 21.91
N ASP A 312 -11.17 7.38 22.53
CA ASP A 312 -11.50 8.81 22.61
C ASP A 312 -11.62 9.45 21.21
N VAL A 313 -10.67 9.17 20.33
CA VAL A 313 -10.67 9.71 18.97
C VAL A 313 -11.78 9.09 18.11
N TYR A 314 -11.98 7.78 18.20
CA TYR A 314 -13.04 7.10 17.45
C TYR A 314 -14.42 7.61 17.85
N GLU A 315 -14.73 7.68 19.15
CA GLU A 315 -16.00 8.19 19.67
C GLU A 315 -16.24 9.63 19.20
N LYS A 316 -15.23 10.50 19.27
CA LYS A 316 -15.32 11.88 18.80
C LYS A 316 -15.57 11.98 17.30
N ILE A 317 -14.86 11.19 16.48
CA ILE A 317 -15.07 11.15 15.02
C ILE A 317 -16.49 10.71 14.69
N MET A 318 -17.00 9.67 15.36
CA MET A 318 -18.35 9.15 15.13
C MET A 318 -19.43 10.08 15.67
N ALA A 319 -19.16 10.80 16.74
CA ALA A 319 -20.03 11.87 17.27
C ALA A 319 -20.06 13.12 16.37
N GLY A 320 -19.17 13.21 15.39
CA GLY A 320 -19.06 14.37 14.50
C GLY A 320 -18.30 15.54 15.11
N GLU A 321 -17.53 15.31 16.16
CA GLU A 321 -16.70 16.32 16.80
C GLU A 321 -15.47 16.69 15.95
N ASP A 322 -14.93 17.86 16.23
CA ASP A 322 -13.77 18.41 15.55
C ASP A 322 -12.47 17.79 16.09
N VAL A 323 -11.97 16.77 15.41
CA VAL A 323 -10.68 16.13 15.72
C VAL A 323 -9.68 16.43 14.62
N ILE A 324 -8.47 16.83 14.99
CA ILE A 324 -7.38 17.00 14.03
C ILE A 324 -6.55 15.71 14.01
N VAL A 325 -6.49 15.07 12.87
CA VAL A 325 -5.71 13.84 12.65
C VAL A 325 -4.72 14.03 11.51
N ARG A 326 -3.58 13.35 11.60
CA ARG A 326 -2.64 13.23 10.51
C ARG A 326 -3.08 12.09 9.60
N ILE A 327 -3.41 12.41 8.35
CA ILE A 327 -3.92 11.42 7.39
C ILE A 327 -2.77 10.75 6.64
N SER A 328 -1.81 11.55 6.21
CA SER A 328 -0.57 11.13 5.55
C SER A 328 0.46 12.24 5.72
N GLY A 329 0.88 12.93 4.67
CA GLY A 329 1.78 14.08 4.75
C GLY A 329 1.17 15.36 5.35
N TYR A 330 -0.12 15.40 5.72
CA TYR A 330 -0.82 16.57 6.23
C TYR A 330 -1.84 16.21 7.32
N CYS A 331 -2.19 17.23 8.13
CA CYS A 331 -3.23 17.13 9.14
C CYS A 331 -4.55 17.70 8.59
N VAL A 332 -5.67 17.09 8.98
CA VAL A 332 -7.01 17.53 8.60
C VAL A 332 -7.93 17.49 9.81
N ASN A 333 -8.89 18.41 9.85
CA ASN A 333 -10.00 18.30 10.78
C ASN A 333 -11.03 17.31 10.21
N THR A 334 -11.40 16.32 11.00
CA THR A 334 -12.29 15.23 10.58
C THR A 334 -13.66 15.66 10.12
N LYS A 335 -14.12 16.86 10.49
CA LYS A 335 -15.38 17.45 9.99
C LYS A 335 -15.41 17.65 8.48
N TYR A 336 -14.24 17.84 7.85
CA TYR A 336 -14.13 18.02 6.39
C TYR A 336 -14.02 16.70 5.62
N LEU A 337 -13.93 15.58 6.32
CA LEU A 337 -13.87 14.25 5.72
C LEU A 337 -15.27 13.72 5.39
N THR A 338 -15.37 13.03 4.27
CA THR A 338 -16.58 12.26 3.93
C THR A 338 -16.78 11.11 4.93
N LYS A 339 -17.99 10.55 4.96
CA LYS A 339 -18.28 9.38 5.80
C LYS A 339 -17.33 8.22 5.48
N GLU A 340 -17.06 7.98 4.21
CA GLU A 340 -16.17 6.92 3.74
C GLU A 340 -14.72 7.13 4.20
N GLN A 341 -14.21 8.36 4.11
CA GLN A 341 -12.89 8.73 4.60
C GLN A 341 -12.76 8.58 6.13
N LYS A 342 -13.83 8.91 6.86
CA LYS A 342 -13.89 8.64 8.31
C LYS A 342 -13.85 7.15 8.61
N THR A 343 -14.61 6.36 7.86
CA THR A 343 -14.63 4.89 8.00
C THR A 343 -13.24 4.31 7.69
N GLU A 344 -12.57 4.80 6.65
CA GLU A 344 -11.21 4.37 6.32
C GLU A 344 -10.23 4.63 7.48
N LEU A 345 -10.28 5.80 8.10
CA LEU A 345 -9.46 6.12 9.27
C LEU A 345 -9.66 5.13 10.43
N THR A 346 -10.90 4.68 10.65
CA THR A 346 -11.23 3.74 11.72
C THR A 346 -10.88 2.28 11.37
N GLN A 347 -10.60 1.99 10.11
CA GLN A 347 -10.14 0.67 9.66
C GLN A 347 -8.61 0.55 9.63
N ARG A 348 -7.86 1.60 9.96
CA ARG A 348 -6.38 1.55 10.02
C ARG A 348 -5.91 0.77 11.22
N VAL A 349 -4.73 0.18 11.11
CA VAL A 349 -4.06 -0.46 12.26
C VAL A 349 -3.83 0.58 13.36
N PHE A 350 -4.16 0.21 14.57
CA PHE A 350 -3.90 0.98 15.77
C PHE A 350 -3.12 0.13 16.75
N HIS A 351 -1.97 0.65 17.18
CA HIS A 351 -1.07 -0.07 18.05
C HIS A 351 -1.31 0.30 19.52
N GLU A 352 -1.88 -0.63 20.28
CA GLU A 352 -2.07 -0.53 21.74
C GLU A 352 -0.87 -1.09 22.50
N VAL A 353 -0.04 -1.88 21.83
CA VAL A 353 1.17 -2.50 22.40
C VAL A 353 2.36 -2.30 21.45
N LEU A 354 3.57 -2.28 22.00
CA LEU A 354 4.79 -2.17 21.21
C LEU A 354 5.16 -3.51 20.56
N SER A 355 5.03 -4.62 21.29
CA SER A 355 5.26 -5.95 20.75
C SER A 355 4.17 -6.93 21.19
N MET A 356 4.05 -8.05 20.48
CA MET A 356 3.13 -9.13 20.89
C MET A 356 3.59 -9.84 22.14
N ASP A 357 4.88 -9.84 22.45
CA ASP A 357 5.43 -10.39 23.68
C ASP A 357 4.98 -9.57 24.89
N ASP A 358 4.89 -8.24 24.76
CA ASP A 358 4.35 -7.35 25.79
C ASP A 358 2.87 -7.66 26.08
N HIS A 359 2.07 -7.91 25.03
CA HIS A 359 0.66 -8.25 25.18
C HIS A 359 0.47 -9.60 25.90
N ALA A 360 1.29 -10.60 25.59
CA ALA A 360 1.26 -11.89 26.26
C ALA A 360 1.64 -11.77 27.74
N ALA A 361 2.57 -10.90 28.10
CA ALA A 361 2.97 -10.61 29.48
C ALA A 361 1.86 -9.90 30.27
N GLU A 362 1.18 -8.93 29.68
CA GLU A 362 0.03 -8.24 30.31
C GLU A 362 -1.15 -9.20 30.57
N VAL A 363 -1.49 -10.03 29.58
CA VAL A 363 -2.60 -11.02 29.70
C VAL A 363 -2.25 -12.12 30.71
N SER A 364 -0.99 -12.50 30.85
CA SER A 364 -0.53 -13.50 31.81
C SER A 364 -0.39 -12.98 33.28
N GLY A 365 -0.52 -11.67 33.48
CA GLY A 365 -0.40 -11.05 34.79
C GLY A 365 1.02 -11.09 35.40
N GLN A 366 2.04 -11.24 34.56
CA GLN A 366 3.46 -11.32 34.93
C GLN A 366 4.22 -10.00 34.73
N ALA A 367 3.53 -8.86 34.62
CA ALA A 367 4.13 -7.52 34.54
C ALA A 367 4.10 -6.78 35.86
#